data_ac30c77cd3aee1fe3e2023e0a9d13b34
#
_entry.id   ac30c77cd3aee1fe3e2023e0a9d13b34
#
_cell.length_a   1.000
_cell.length_b   1.000
_cell.length_c   1.000
_cell.angle_alpha   90.00
_cell.angle_beta   90.00
_cell.angle_gamma   90.00
#
_symmetry.space_group_name_H-M   'P 1'
#
loop_
_entity.id
_entity.type
_entity.pdbx_description
1 polymer ?
#
loop_
_entity_poly.entity_id
_entity_poly.type
_entity_poly.pdbx_seq_one_letter_code
_entity_poly.pdbx_strand_id
1 'polypeptide(L)'
;MLAGLHERGFTDLTAAHLNVMQYPGPHNVRPSDVAARTGMTKQALNYLLGQMEAGGYLQRRDDAGDQRSKRIHLTTRGHRAVKAIREIVTDVESQWERQLGPMRFAELRELLIDLNALVTPPHDTNDAPR
;
A
#
# COMPACT_ATOMS: atom_id res chain seq x y z
N MET A 1 -0.74 -13.39 -6.66
CA MET A 1 -0.39 -12.66 -5.41
C MET A 1 -1.21 -13.10 -4.22
N LEU A 2 -2.54 -13.10 -4.31
CA LEU A 2 -3.43 -13.50 -3.21
C LEU A 2 -3.17 -14.93 -2.71
N ALA A 3 -3.02 -15.89 -3.64
CA ALA A 3 -2.72 -17.27 -3.29
C ALA A 3 -1.43 -17.39 -2.45
N GLY A 4 -0.38 -16.67 -2.83
CA GLY A 4 0.87 -16.65 -2.08
C GLY A 4 0.74 -16.07 -0.67
N LEU A 5 -0.14 -15.10 -0.46
CA LEU A 5 -0.45 -14.57 0.87
C LEU A 5 -1.25 -15.57 1.70
N HIS A 6 -2.23 -16.22 1.10
CA HIS A 6 -3.03 -17.23 1.77
C HIS A 6 -2.18 -18.42 2.23
N GLU A 7 -1.22 -18.85 1.41
CA GLU A 7 -0.26 -19.89 1.77
C GLU A 7 0.63 -19.50 2.95
N ARG A 8 0.88 -18.20 3.12
CA ARG A 8 1.66 -17.66 4.24
C ARG A 8 0.83 -17.35 5.49
N GLY A 9 -0.46 -17.72 5.51
CA GLY A 9 -1.34 -17.59 6.67
C GLY A 9 -2.19 -16.32 6.72
N PHE A 10 -2.16 -15.49 5.66
CA PHE A 10 -2.99 -14.27 5.56
C PHE A 10 -4.24 -14.55 4.73
N THR A 11 -5.08 -15.46 5.20
CA THR A 11 -6.23 -15.98 4.45
C THR A 11 -7.44 -15.04 4.41
N ASP A 12 -7.47 -14.05 5.28
CA ASP A 12 -8.54 -13.05 5.40
C ASP A 12 -8.29 -11.77 4.56
N LEU A 13 -7.14 -11.68 3.89
CA LEU A 13 -6.85 -10.57 2.98
C LEU A 13 -7.47 -10.81 1.60
N THR A 14 -8.06 -9.75 1.06
CA THR A 14 -8.65 -9.70 -0.28
C THR A 14 -7.83 -8.80 -1.21
N ALA A 15 -8.15 -8.80 -2.50
CA ALA A 15 -7.50 -7.91 -3.47
C ALA A 15 -7.65 -6.43 -3.09
N ALA A 16 -8.79 -6.03 -2.53
CA ALA A 16 -9.01 -4.66 -2.07
C ALA A 16 -8.07 -4.27 -0.92
N HIS A 17 -7.84 -5.18 0.04
CA HIS A 17 -6.87 -4.96 1.12
C HIS A 17 -5.44 -4.81 0.59
N LEU A 18 -5.08 -5.56 -0.45
CA LEU A 18 -3.76 -5.46 -1.09
C LEU A 18 -3.49 -4.07 -1.64
N ASN A 19 -4.49 -3.43 -2.24
CA ASN A 19 -4.34 -2.06 -2.75
C ASN A 19 -3.97 -1.06 -1.65
N VAL A 20 -4.47 -1.26 -0.44
CA VAL A 20 -4.13 -0.43 0.72
C VAL A 20 -2.71 -0.70 1.20
N MET A 21 -2.26 -1.96 1.14
CA MET A 21 -1.00 -2.41 1.72
C MET A 21 0.20 -2.35 0.78
N GLN A 22 -0.02 -2.10 -0.51
CA GLN A 22 1.05 -1.99 -1.50
C GLN A 22 1.98 -0.81 -1.22
N TYR A 23 3.21 -0.93 -1.75
CA TYR A 23 4.23 0.10 -1.60
C TYR A 23 3.68 1.52 -1.89
N PRO A 24 4.01 2.52 -1.09
CA PRO A 24 4.96 2.51 0.04
C PRO A 24 4.41 1.93 1.34
N GLY A 25 3.19 1.45 1.37
CA GLY A 25 2.52 0.92 2.55
C GLY A 25 1.78 2.00 3.34
N PRO A 26 0.83 1.58 4.18
CA PRO A 26 -0.04 2.51 4.90
C PRO A 26 0.50 2.93 6.27
N HIS A 27 1.66 2.40 6.70
CA HIS A 27 2.16 2.66 8.05
C HIS A 27 2.53 4.12 8.25
N ASN A 28 2.02 4.69 9.33
CA ASN A 28 2.21 6.10 9.72
C ASN A 28 1.70 7.11 8.68
N VAL A 29 0.69 6.73 7.92
CA VAL A 29 0.07 7.53 6.87
C VAL A 29 -1.36 7.87 7.27
N ARG A 30 -1.83 9.04 6.88
CA ARG A 30 -3.23 9.43 7.07
C ARG A 30 -4.14 8.66 6.12
N PRO A 31 -5.35 8.25 6.56
CA PRO A 31 -6.31 7.62 5.67
C PRO A 31 -6.62 8.44 4.41
N SER A 32 -6.70 9.77 4.51
CA SER A 32 -6.93 10.64 3.37
C SER A 32 -5.85 10.54 2.30
N ASP A 33 -4.58 10.38 2.69
CA ASP A 33 -3.46 10.21 1.76
C ASP A 33 -3.52 8.84 1.09
N VAL A 34 -3.92 7.81 1.80
CA VAL A 34 -4.13 6.47 1.22
C VAL A 34 -5.29 6.49 0.23
N ALA A 35 -6.40 7.16 0.55
CA ALA A 35 -7.54 7.31 -0.35
C ALA A 35 -7.14 8.02 -1.65
N ALA A 36 -6.39 9.11 -1.56
CA ALA A 36 -5.88 9.84 -2.73
C ALA A 36 -4.97 8.96 -3.60
N ARG A 37 -4.07 8.23 -2.98
CA ARG A 37 -3.12 7.35 -3.68
C ARG A 37 -3.77 6.16 -4.38
N THR A 38 -4.79 5.57 -3.75
CA THR A 38 -5.48 4.38 -4.26
C THR A 38 -6.66 4.71 -5.18
N GLY A 39 -7.10 5.96 -5.22
CA GLY A 39 -8.31 6.37 -5.92
C GLY A 39 -9.60 5.91 -5.25
N MET A 40 -9.54 5.45 -4.00
CA MET A 40 -10.71 5.04 -3.23
C MET A 40 -11.46 6.23 -2.65
N THR A 41 -12.77 6.07 -2.48
CA THR A 41 -13.56 6.99 -1.66
C THR A 41 -13.20 6.83 -0.18
N LYS A 42 -13.44 7.88 0.61
CA LYS A 42 -13.24 7.81 2.07
C LYS A 42 -14.05 6.69 2.71
N GLN A 43 -15.29 6.49 2.26
CA GLN A 43 -16.18 5.45 2.79
C GLN A 43 -15.63 4.04 2.48
N ALA A 44 -15.23 3.80 1.24
CA ALA A 44 -14.66 2.52 0.83
C ALA A 44 -13.37 2.21 1.62
N LEU A 45 -12.48 3.19 1.75
CA LEU A 45 -11.26 3.03 2.52
C LEU A 45 -11.54 2.77 3.99
N ASN A 46 -12.44 3.54 4.62
CA ASN A 46 -12.79 3.35 6.03
C ASN A 46 -13.36 1.95 6.29
N TYR A 47 -14.16 1.43 5.36
CA TYR A 47 -14.68 0.06 5.45
C TYR A 47 -13.53 -0.97 5.44
N LEU A 48 -12.59 -0.84 4.51
CA LEU A 48 -11.43 -1.74 4.43
C LEU A 48 -10.53 -1.62 5.66
N LEU A 49 -10.28 -0.41 6.14
CA LEU A 49 -9.50 -0.19 7.36
C LEU A 49 -10.17 -0.82 8.58
N GLY A 50 -11.49 -0.72 8.68
CA GLY A 50 -12.24 -1.39 9.75
C GLY A 50 -12.09 -2.91 9.72
N GLN A 51 -12.14 -3.52 8.54
CA GLN A 51 -11.90 -4.96 8.38
C GLN A 51 -10.47 -5.34 8.77
N MET A 52 -9.49 -4.53 8.39
CA MET A 52 -8.08 -4.77 8.70
C MET A 52 -7.78 -4.57 10.18
N GLU A 53 -8.46 -3.64 10.85
CA GLU A 53 -8.39 -3.52 12.31
C GLU A 53 -8.96 -4.76 12.99
N ALA A 54 -10.12 -5.22 12.56
CA ALA A 54 -10.75 -6.43 13.10
C ALA A 54 -9.88 -7.67 12.88
N GLY A 55 -9.16 -7.73 11.76
CA GLY A 55 -8.19 -8.79 11.45
C GLY A 55 -6.86 -8.69 12.21
N GLY A 56 -6.65 -7.61 12.95
CA GLY A 56 -5.42 -7.40 13.73
C GLY A 56 -4.21 -6.91 12.92
N TYR A 57 -4.43 -6.33 11.74
CA TYR A 57 -3.34 -5.85 10.87
C TYR A 57 -2.91 -4.43 11.17
N LEU A 58 -3.81 -3.60 11.64
CA LEU A 58 -3.55 -2.20 11.90
C LEU A 58 -4.42 -1.65 13.01
N GLN A 59 -4.05 -0.46 13.47
CA GLN A 59 -4.83 0.39 14.36
C GLN A 59 -4.83 1.81 13.82
N ARG A 60 -5.94 2.52 13.97
CA ARG A 60 -6.00 3.95 13.71
C ARG A 60 -5.78 4.68 15.03
N ARG A 61 -4.70 5.44 15.11
CA ARG A 61 -4.33 6.17 16.32
C ARG A 61 -4.31 7.67 16.05
N ASP A 62 -4.74 8.43 17.04
CA ASP A 62 -4.59 9.88 17.01
C ASP A 62 -3.11 10.22 17.01
N ASP A 63 -2.73 11.18 16.15
CA ASP A 63 -1.41 11.77 16.21
C ASP A 63 -1.30 12.62 17.48
N ALA A 64 -0.14 12.60 18.13
CA ALA A 64 0.06 13.28 19.42
C ALA A 64 -0.35 14.76 19.33
N GLY A 65 -1.47 15.12 19.97
CA GLY A 65 -1.95 16.49 20.09
C GLY A 65 -3.02 16.94 19.10
N ASP A 66 -3.41 16.14 18.10
CA ASP A 66 -4.49 16.50 17.19
C ASP A 66 -5.47 15.33 16.98
N GLN A 67 -6.65 15.43 17.58
CA GLN A 67 -7.73 14.45 17.44
C GLN A 67 -8.30 14.36 16.01
N ARG A 68 -7.93 15.27 15.10
CA ARG A 68 -8.44 15.32 13.73
C ARG A 68 -7.58 14.52 12.75
N SER A 69 -6.35 14.18 13.09
CA SER A 69 -5.45 13.44 12.22
C SER A 69 -5.11 12.08 12.79
N LYS A 70 -6.02 11.12 12.57
CA LYS A 70 -5.71 9.71 12.83
C LYS A 70 -4.73 9.21 11.78
N ARG A 71 -3.71 8.51 12.24
CA ARG A 71 -2.75 7.81 11.38
C ARG A 71 -2.93 6.31 11.50
N ILE A 72 -2.63 5.62 10.43
CA ILE A 72 -2.63 4.17 10.38
C ILE A 72 -1.32 3.66 11.00
N HIS A 73 -1.44 2.79 11.98
CA HIS A 73 -0.30 2.11 12.58
C HIS A 73 -0.42 0.60 12.34
N LEU A 74 0.54 0.03 11.62
CA LEU A 74 0.59 -1.41 11.41
C LEU A 74 0.96 -2.12 12.72
N THR A 75 0.26 -3.20 13.00
CA THR A 75 0.63 -4.15 14.04
C THR A 75 1.79 -5.02 13.59
N THR A 76 2.32 -5.87 14.45
CA THR A 76 3.31 -6.88 14.07
C THR A 76 2.79 -7.77 12.93
N ARG A 77 1.52 -8.17 12.99
CA ARG A 77 0.86 -8.92 11.92
C ARG A 77 0.77 -8.12 10.62
N GLY A 78 0.44 -6.85 10.71
CA GLY A 78 0.41 -5.94 9.55
C GLY A 78 1.77 -5.79 8.88
N HIS A 79 2.82 -5.60 9.66
CA HIS A 79 4.19 -5.53 9.13
C HIS A 79 4.62 -6.85 8.47
N ARG A 80 4.25 -7.99 9.02
CA ARG A 80 4.50 -9.30 8.40
C ARG A 80 3.77 -9.46 7.08
N ALA A 81 2.53 -8.99 6.99
CA ALA A 81 1.75 -9.03 5.75
C ALA A 81 2.39 -8.14 4.67
N VAL A 82 2.78 -6.92 5.01
CA VAL A 82 3.47 -6.01 4.08
C VAL A 82 4.79 -6.61 3.60
N LYS A 83 5.56 -7.22 4.49
CA LYS A 83 6.80 -7.92 4.13
C LYS A 83 6.53 -9.07 3.15
N ALA A 84 5.51 -9.88 3.41
CA ALA A 84 5.11 -10.98 2.54
C ALA A 84 4.70 -10.48 1.14
N ILE A 85 3.96 -9.38 1.06
CA ILE A 85 3.58 -8.74 -0.21
C ILE A 85 4.84 -8.32 -0.99
N ARG A 86 5.79 -7.68 -0.34
CA ARG A 86 7.04 -7.24 -0.97
C ARG A 86 7.87 -8.41 -1.50
N GLU A 87 7.95 -9.49 -0.73
CA GLU A 87 8.65 -10.71 -1.15
C GLU A 87 8.01 -11.34 -2.38
N ILE A 88 6.68 -11.42 -2.42
CA ILE A 88 5.93 -11.96 -3.57
C ILE A 88 6.13 -11.07 -4.80
N VAL A 89 6.08 -9.76 -4.66
CA VAL A 89 6.33 -8.82 -5.76
C VAL A 89 7.76 -8.97 -6.28
N THR A 90 8.74 -9.08 -5.40
CA THR A 90 10.14 -9.28 -5.77
C THR A 90 10.32 -10.59 -6.56
N ASP A 91 9.68 -11.66 -6.15
CA ASP A 91 9.74 -12.95 -6.85
C ASP A 91 9.14 -12.87 -8.25
N VAL A 92 8.00 -12.20 -8.41
CA VAL A 92 7.35 -11.99 -9.71
C VAL A 92 8.24 -11.11 -10.62
N GLU A 93 8.77 -10.02 -10.09
CA GLU A 93 9.68 -9.15 -10.86
C GLU A 93 10.94 -9.90 -11.29
N SER A 94 11.49 -10.74 -10.44
CA SER A 94 12.65 -11.58 -10.78
C SER A 94 12.33 -12.57 -11.91
N GLN A 95 11.13 -13.13 -11.93
CA GLN A 95 10.69 -13.99 -13.04
C GLN A 95 10.58 -13.21 -14.35
N TRP A 96 10.02 -12.02 -14.32
CA TRP A 96 9.90 -11.17 -15.51
C TRP A 96 11.27 -10.74 -16.04
N GLU A 97 12.18 -10.39 -15.13
CA GLU A 97 13.56 -10.03 -15.50
C GLU A 97 14.27 -11.18 -16.20
N ARG A 98 14.10 -12.42 -15.72
CA ARG A 98 14.67 -13.61 -16.37
C ARG A 98 14.08 -13.86 -17.76
N GLN A 99 12.78 -13.61 -17.95
CA GLN A 99 12.11 -13.82 -19.23
C GLN A 99 12.41 -12.74 -20.27
N LEU A 100 12.48 -11.48 -19.85
CA LEU A 100 12.72 -10.33 -20.73
C LEU A 100 14.21 -10.05 -20.93
N GLY A 101 15.05 -10.47 -19.99
CA GLY A 101 16.42 -10.06 -19.87
C GLY A 101 16.58 -8.78 -19.03
N PRO A 102 17.73 -8.62 -18.33
CA PRO A 102 17.91 -7.53 -17.37
C PRO A 102 17.84 -6.13 -17.99
N MET A 103 18.32 -5.95 -19.21
CA MET A 103 18.31 -4.64 -19.88
C MET A 103 16.91 -4.21 -20.28
N ARG A 104 16.13 -5.10 -20.89
CA ARG A 104 14.74 -4.81 -21.29
C ARG A 104 13.83 -4.62 -20.08
N PHE A 105 14.04 -5.39 -19.03
CA PHE A 105 13.27 -5.23 -17.79
C PHE A 105 13.58 -3.89 -17.11
N ALA A 106 14.84 -3.47 -17.05
CA ALA A 106 15.21 -2.15 -16.52
C ALA A 106 14.58 -1.02 -17.33
N GLU A 107 14.57 -1.12 -18.65
CA GLU A 107 13.94 -0.15 -19.54
C GLU A 107 12.43 -0.07 -19.32
N LEU A 108 11.74 -1.21 -19.20
CA LEU A 108 10.32 -1.26 -18.87
C LEU A 108 10.03 -0.57 -17.53
N ARG A 109 10.85 -0.84 -16.52
CA ARG A 109 10.71 -0.24 -15.19
C ARG A 109 10.83 1.29 -15.25
N GLU A 110 11.83 1.80 -15.97
CA GLU A 110 12.01 3.25 -16.16
C GLU A 110 10.82 3.87 -16.88
N LEU A 111 10.32 3.25 -17.94
CA LEU A 111 9.15 3.71 -18.68
C LEU A 111 7.90 3.76 -17.81
N LEU A 112 7.69 2.77 -16.94
CA LEU A 112 6.56 2.76 -16.00
C LEU A 112 6.69 3.85 -14.95
N ILE A 113 7.88 4.11 -14.45
CA ILE A 113 8.14 5.22 -13.51
C ILE A 113 7.82 6.56 -14.17
N ASP A 114 8.28 6.77 -15.40
CA ASP A 114 8.02 7.99 -16.16
C ASP A 114 6.53 8.18 -16.44
N LEU A 115 5.86 7.10 -16.86
CA LEU A 115 4.42 7.11 -17.11
C LEU A 115 3.64 7.43 -15.82
N ASN A 116 4.00 6.83 -14.72
CA ASN A 116 3.36 7.08 -13.42
C ASN A 116 3.49 8.56 -13.00
N ALA A 117 4.65 9.16 -13.23
CA ALA A 117 4.87 10.58 -12.96
C ALA A 117 3.98 11.50 -13.83
N LEU A 118 3.67 11.08 -15.06
CA LEU A 118 2.80 11.84 -15.96
C LEU A 118 1.32 11.75 -15.59
N VAL A 119 0.86 10.61 -15.08
CA VAL A 119 -0.56 10.37 -14.78
C VAL A 119 -0.93 10.65 -13.33
N THR A 120 0.06 10.70 -12.44
CA THR A 120 -0.17 11.06 -11.04
C THR A 120 -0.23 12.58 -10.93
N PRO A 121 -1.36 13.17 -10.49
CA PRO A 121 -1.41 14.62 -10.29
C PRO A 121 -0.36 15.01 -9.25
N PRO A 122 0.24 16.20 -9.41
CA PRO A 122 1.16 16.70 -8.40
C PRO A 122 0.44 16.72 -7.05
N HIS A 123 1.06 16.17 -6.04
CA HIS A 123 0.61 16.37 -4.67
C HIS A 123 0.61 17.88 -4.44
N ASP A 124 -0.57 18.44 -4.30
CA ASP A 124 -0.69 19.80 -3.76
C ASP A 124 -0.10 19.77 -2.35
N THR A 125 1.18 20.11 -2.27
CA THR A 125 1.86 20.42 -1.01
C THR A 125 1.36 21.75 -0.46
N ASN A 126 0.10 22.04 -0.67
CA ASN A 126 -0.52 23.25 -0.15
C ASN A 126 -1.19 22.99 1.20
N ASP A 127 -0.53 22.22 2.05
CA ASP A 127 -0.84 22.16 3.48
C ASP A 127 0.34 22.73 4.27
N ALA A 128 0.74 23.94 3.89
CA ALA A 128 1.54 24.76 4.77
C ALA A 128 0.62 25.23 5.90
N PRO A 129 0.94 24.97 7.16
CA PRO A 129 0.16 25.48 8.28
C PRO A 129 0.22 27.03 8.24
N ARG A 130 -0.94 27.60 8.14
CA ARG A 130 -1.07 29.03 8.44
C ARG A 130 -1.00 29.25 9.94
#